data_34dd9d5760b39829802a1475654643aa
#
_entry.id   34dd9d5760b39829802a1475654643aa
#
_cell.length_a   1.000
_cell.length_b   1.000
_cell.length_c   1.000
_cell.angle_alpha   90.00
_cell.angle_beta   90.00
_cell.angle_gamma   90.00
#
_symmetry.space_group_name_H-M   'P 1'
#
loop_
_entity.id
_entity.type
_entity.pdbx_description
1 polymer ?
#
loop_
_entity_poly.entity_id
_entity_poly.type
_entity_poly.pdbx_seq_one_letter_code
_entity_poly.pdbx_strand_id
1 'polypeptide(L)'
;MENNNDVFMLGGHEFHSRFILGSGKYNSHLIRAAVEYADAEIVTLALRRANTRPEENILDFIPKNVTLLPNTSGARNAEEAIRIARLARKMAGTDFVKVEIMRDSKYLLPDNQETIKATEVLANEGFVVMPYMYPDLNVARDLANAGAA
;
A
#
# COMPACT_ATOMS: atom_id res chain seq x y z
N MET A 1 -13.56 -10.37 30.05
CA MET A 1 -13.09 -10.12 28.66
C MET A 1 -13.28 -8.63 28.43
N GLU A 2 -12.20 -7.86 28.48
CA GLU A 2 -12.26 -6.44 28.13
C GLU A 2 -12.66 -6.35 26.66
N ASN A 3 -13.77 -5.67 26.41
CA ASN A 3 -14.17 -5.28 25.06
C ASN A 3 -13.11 -4.30 24.56
N ASN A 4 -12.09 -4.80 23.92
CA ASN A 4 -11.05 -3.97 23.31
C ASN A 4 -11.65 -3.36 22.04
N ASN A 5 -12.37 -2.26 22.22
CA ASN A 5 -12.96 -1.47 21.14
C ASN A 5 -11.88 -0.53 20.56
N ASP A 6 -10.65 -1.06 20.42
CA ASP A 6 -9.52 -0.33 19.88
C ASP A 6 -9.60 -0.30 18.35
N VAL A 7 -10.24 0.74 17.86
CA VAL A 7 -10.46 1.00 16.44
C VAL A 7 -9.54 2.12 15.99
N PHE A 8 -8.89 1.97 14.83
CA PHE A 8 -8.22 3.09 14.19
C PHE A 8 -8.81 3.39 12.81
N MET A 9 -8.78 4.68 12.46
CA MET A 9 -9.28 5.15 11.18
C MET A 9 -8.12 5.42 10.24
N LEU A 10 -8.20 4.91 9.00
CA LEU A 10 -7.23 5.16 7.95
C LEU A 10 -7.95 5.48 6.65
N GLY A 11 -7.81 6.72 6.17
CA GLY A 11 -8.49 7.16 4.95
C GLY A 11 -10.01 7.04 4.99
N GLY A 12 -10.62 7.22 6.18
CA GLY A 12 -12.06 7.08 6.37
C GLY A 12 -12.55 5.63 6.56
N HIS A 13 -11.67 4.65 6.54
CA HIS A 13 -11.97 3.24 6.79
C HIS A 13 -11.60 2.86 8.22
N GLU A 14 -12.45 2.03 8.84
CA GLU A 14 -12.28 1.52 10.19
C GLU A 14 -11.52 0.18 10.18
N PHE A 15 -10.51 0.06 11.06
CA PHE A 15 -9.71 -1.14 11.25
C PHE A 15 -9.59 -1.49 12.74
N HIS A 16 -9.56 -2.78 13.03
CA HIS A 16 -9.40 -3.32 14.39
C HIS A 16 -7.99 -3.89 14.62
N SER A 17 -7.26 -4.16 13.54
CA SER A 17 -5.88 -4.62 13.57
C SER A 17 -4.94 -3.57 12.96
N ARG A 18 -3.82 -3.30 13.65
CA ARG A 18 -2.72 -2.45 13.12
C ARG A 18 -1.69 -3.27 12.35
N PHE A 19 -1.96 -4.56 12.14
CA PHE A 19 -1.06 -5.43 11.41
C PHE A 19 -1.26 -5.33 9.90
N ILE A 20 -0.26 -4.81 9.20
CA ILE A 20 -0.19 -4.74 7.75
C ILE A 20 0.77 -5.82 7.26
N LEU A 21 0.26 -6.82 6.53
CA LEU A 21 1.07 -7.90 6.01
C LEU A 21 1.75 -7.52 4.69
N GLY A 22 3.08 -7.71 4.62
CA GLY A 22 3.83 -7.65 3.38
C GLY A 22 3.81 -8.98 2.65
N SER A 23 3.21 -9.08 1.47
CA SER A 23 3.05 -10.34 0.73
C SER A 23 4.21 -10.69 -0.21
N GLY A 24 5.21 -9.84 -0.36
CA GLY A 24 6.19 -9.91 -1.45
C GLY A 24 7.08 -11.15 -1.52
N LYS A 25 7.16 -11.96 -0.45
CA LYS A 25 7.99 -13.16 -0.37
C LYS A 25 7.24 -14.39 0.16
N TYR A 26 5.96 -14.26 0.44
CA TYR A 26 5.19 -15.32 1.07
C TYR A 26 4.35 -16.10 0.05
N ASN A 27 4.15 -17.38 0.35
CA ASN A 27 3.21 -18.20 -0.40
C ASN A 27 1.77 -17.95 0.07
N SER A 28 0.81 -18.41 -0.71
CA SER A 28 -0.62 -18.27 -0.44
C SER A 28 -1.06 -18.78 0.93
N HIS A 29 -0.44 -19.85 1.43
CA HIS A 29 -0.77 -20.43 2.74
C HIS A 29 -0.38 -19.50 3.89
N LEU A 30 0.79 -18.85 3.81
CA LEU A 30 1.22 -17.89 4.82
C LEU A 30 0.37 -16.62 4.84
N ILE A 31 -0.06 -16.14 3.66
CA ILE A 31 -0.96 -14.98 3.56
C ILE A 31 -2.29 -15.33 4.24
N ARG A 32 -2.87 -16.48 3.94
CA ARG A 32 -4.12 -16.93 4.56
C ARG A 32 -3.97 -17.10 6.07
N ALA A 33 -2.88 -17.72 6.53
CA ALA A 33 -2.63 -17.91 7.95
C ALA A 33 -2.46 -16.57 8.69
N ALA A 34 -1.80 -15.58 8.10
CA ALA A 34 -1.66 -14.26 8.71
C ALA A 34 -3.01 -13.52 8.85
N VAL A 35 -3.90 -13.69 7.89
CA VAL A 35 -5.26 -13.14 7.98
C VAL A 35 -6.08 -13.87 9.04
N GLU A 36 -5.99 -15.20 9.08
CA GLU A 36 -6.83 -16.04 9.95
C GLU A 36 -6.36 -16.04 11.42
N TYR A 37 -5.03 -16.05 11.66
CA TYR A 37 -4.47 -16.25 13.00
C TYR A 37 -3.75 -15.03 13.57
N ALA A 38 -3.46 -14.02 12.76
CA ALA A 38 -2.80 -12.79 13.20
C ALA A 38 -3.60 -11.53 12.87
N ASP A 39 -4.87 -11.68 12.52
CA ASP A 39 -5.83 -10.60 12.26
C ASP A 39 -5.30 -9.53 11.28
N ALA A 40 -4.60 -9.94 10.22
CA ALA A 40 -4.14 -9.02 9.20
C ALA A 40 -5.33 -8.51 8.37
N GLU A 41 -5.69 -7.26 8.54
CA GLU A 41 -6.79 -6.61 7.81
C GLU A 41 -6.34 -5.89 6.54
N ILE A 42 -5.02 -5.62 6.42
CA ILE A 42 -4.41 -4.97 5.26
C ILE A 42 -3.26 -5.85 4.74
N VAL A 43 -3.26 -6.12 3.43
CA VAL A 43 -2.19 -6.89 2.78
C VAL A 43 -1.58 -6.07 1.64
N THR A 44 -0.26 -5.82 1.71
CA THR A 44 0.47 -5.16 0.63
C THR A 44 0.76 -6.12 -0.50
N LEU A 45 0.73 -5.63 -1.73
CA LEU A 45 1.08 -6.41 -2.91
C LEU A 45 1.76 -5.57 -4.00
N ALA A 46 2.72 -6.19 -4.69
CA ALA A 46 3.38 -5.60 -5.85
C ALA A 46 2.74 -6.17 -7.12
N LEU A 47 1.81 -5.42 -7.74
CA LEU A 47 1.09 -5.88 -8.93
C LEU A 47 2.01 -6.20 -10.11
N ARG A 48 3.18 -5.56 -10.22
CA ARG A 48 4.19 -5.93 -11.23
C ARG A 48 4.68 -7.37 -11.11
N ARG A 49 4.57 -7.98 -9.92
CA ARG A 49 4.99 -9.36 -9.65
C ARG A 49 3.83 -10.34 -9.62
N ALA A 50 2.59 -9.87 -9.52
CA ALA A 50 1.40 -10.71 -9.41
C ALA A 50 1.16 -11.56 -10.68
N ASN A 51 1.63 -11.10 -11.84
CA ASN A 51 1.41 -11.76 -13.13
C ASN A 51 2.62 -12.57 -13.65
N THR A 52 3.64 -12.83 -12.82
CA THR A 52 4.83 -13.57 -13.28
C THR A 52 4.66 -15.09 -13.34
N ARG A 53 3.55 -15.60 -12.78
CA ARG A 53 3.18 -17.03 -12.88
C ARG A 53 1.73 -17.14 -13.31
N PRO A 54 1.45 -17.65 -14.53
CA PRO A 54 0.08 -17.79 -15.04
C PRO A 54 -0.82 -18.70 -14.21
N GLU A 55 -0.25 -19.54 -13.36
CA GLU A 55 -0.94 -20.61 -12.67
C GLU A 55 -1.50 -20.25 -11.29
N GLU A 56 -1.07 -19.12 -10.67
CA GLU A 56 -1.55 -18.66 -9.36
C GLU A 56 -1.66 -17.15 -9.31
N ASN A 57 -2.86 -16.60 -9.44
CA ASN A 57 -3.10 -15.21 -9.14
C ASN A 57 -3.16 -15.02 -7.62
N ILE A 58 -2.23 -14.27 -7.05
CA ILE A 58 -2.18 -14.00 -5.60
C ILE A 58 -3.50 -13.45 -5.06
N LEU A 59 -4.27 -12.73 -5.88
CA LEU A 59 -5.56 -12.16 -5.51
C LEU A 59 -6.62 -13.24 -5.20
N ASP A 60 -6.49 -14.44 -5.78
CA ASP A 60 -7.43 -15.54 -5.55
C ASP A 60 -7.28 -16.17 -4.15
N PHE A 61 -6.13 -15.94 -3.51
CA PHE A 61 -5.81 -16.47 -2.19
C PHE A 61 -6.05 -15.49 -1.04
N ILE A 62 -6.26 -14.21 -1.34
CA ILE A 62 -6.52 -13.20 -0.32
C ILE A 62 -8.02 -13.17 -0.03
N PRO A 63 -8.45 -13.35 1.23
CA PRO A 63 -9.86 -13.25 1.60
C PRO A 63 -10.47 -11.90 1.21
N LYS A 64 -11.73 -11.89 0.79
CA LYS A 64 -12.41 -10.69 0.27
C LYS A 64 -12.64 -9.59 1.31
N ASN A 65 -12.56 -9.93 2.59
CA ASN A 65 -12.71 -8.99 3.71
C ASN A 65 -11.39 -8.26 4.03
N VAL A 66 -10.30 -8.56 3.33
CA VAL A 66 -8.99 -7.92 3.53
C VAL A 66 -8.84 -6.73 2.60
N THR A 67 -8.37 -5.63 3.14
CA THR A 67 -8.02 -4.44 2.35
C THR A 67 -6.71 -4.66 1.60
N LEU A 68 -6.77 -4.56 0.28
CA LEU A 68 -5.59 -4.64 -0.55
C LEU A 68 -4.87 -3.30 -0.58
N LEU A 69 -3.55 -3.33 -0.36
CA LEU A 69 -2.67 -2.17 -0.40
C LEU A 69 -1.59 -2.37 -1.48
N PRO A 70 -1.93 -2.17 -2.77
CA PRO A 70 -0.94 -2.25 -3.83
C PRO A 70 0.12 -1.18 -3.68
N ASN A 71 1.36 -1.50 -4.06
CA ASN A 71 2.47 -0.55 -4.04
C ASN A 71 2.90 -0.15 -5.46
N THR A 72 3.58 1.00 -5.55
CA THR A 72 4.15 1.50 -6.80
C THR A 72 5.62 1.13 -6.99
N SER A 73 6.05 0.03 -6.37
CA SER A 73 7.43 -0.44 -6.40
C SER A 73 7.99 -0.52 -7.82
N GLY A 74 9.16 0.06 -8.01
CA GLY A 74 9.82 0.19 -9.29
C GLY A 74 9.56 1.51 -10.02
N ALA A 75 8.71 2.39 -9.48
CA ALA A 75 8.58 3.76 -9.96
C ALA A 75 9.85 4.56 -9.61
N ARG A 76 10.33 5.36 -10.55
CA ARG A 76 11.52 6.20 -10.41
C ARG A 76 11.20 7.69 -10.28
N ASN A 77 9.95 8.05 -10.52
CA ASN A 77 9.42 9.42 -10.42
C ASN A 77 7.92 9.38 -10.14
N ALA A 78 7.35 10.56 -9.86
CA ALA A 78 5.93 10.71 -9.54
C ALA A 78 5.01 10.24 -10.67
N GLU A 79 5.33 10.54 -11.92
CA GLU A 79 4.50 10.18 -13.08
C GLU A 79 4.37 8.65 -13.22
N GLU A 80 5.49 7.92 -13.06
CA GLU A 80 5.47 6.46 -13.08
C GLU A 80 4.63 5.90 -11.92
N ALA A 81 4.78 6.46 -10.70
CA ALA A 81 4.02 6.03 -9.54
C ALA A 81 2.51 6.25 -9.72
N ILE A 82 2.11 7.44 -10.18
CA ILE A 82 0.71 7.78 -10.44
C ILE A 82 0.10 6.82 -11.49
N ARG A 83 0.82 6.55 -12.57
CA ARG A 83 0.38 5.59 -13.59
C ARG A 83 0.18 4.19 -13.01
N ILE A 84 1.13 3.71 -12.20
CA ILE A 84 1.06 2.39 -11.56
C ILE A 84 -0.13 2.34 -10.58
N ALA A 85 -0.33 3.38 -9.76
CA ALA A 85 -1.43 3.47 -8.82
C ALA A 85 -2.80 3.40 -9.52
N ARG A 86 -2.98 4.15 -10.61
CA ARG A 86 -4.23 4.12 -11.40
C ARG A 86 -4.52 2.74 -12.00
N LEU A 87 -3.48 2.04 -12.48
CA LEU A 87 -3.61 0.66 -12.95
C LEU A 87 -3.97 -0.28 -11.80
N ALA A 88 -3.30 -0.12 -10.65
CA ALA A 88 -3.54 -0.90 -9.46
C ALA A 88 -4.99 -0.79 -8.96
N ARG A 89 -5.55 0.42 -8.93
CA ARG A 89 -6.97 0.65 -8.58
C ARG A 89 -7.90 -0.18 -9.46
N LYS A 90 -7.66 -0.20 -10.77
CA LYS A 90 -8.49 -0.97 -11.71
C LYS A 90 -8.35 -2.48 -11.53
N MET A 91 -7.14 -2.95 -11.24
CA MET A 91 -6.85 -4.39 -11.13
C MET A 91 -7.26 -4.98 -9.78
N ALA A 92 -7.02 -4.25 -8.70
CA ALA A 92 -7.25 -4.72 -7.33
C ALA A 92 -8.59 -4.26 -6.74
N GLY A 93 -9.29 -3.32 -7.39
CA GLY A 93 -10.57 -2.80 -6.91
C GLY A 93 -10.48 -2.08 -5.57
N THR A 94 -9.36 -1.39 -5.30
CA THR A 94 -9.09 -0.68 -4.04
C THR A 94 -8.62 0.74 -4.31
N ASP A 95 -9.01 1.67 -3.42
CA ASP A 95 -8.49 3.04 -3.44
C ASP A 95 -7.21 3.20 -2.61
N PHE A 96 -6.82 2.21 -1.84
CA PHE A 96 -5.58 2.23 -1.09
C PHE A 96 -4.37 2.06 -2.00
N VAL A 97 -3.31 2.83 -1.74
CA VAL A 97 -2.04 2.70 -2.44
C VAL A 97 -0.86 3.04 -1.54
N LYS A 98 0.17 2.20 -1.57
CA LYS A 98 1.47 2.48 -0.96
C LYS A 98 2.39 3.08 -2.02
N VAL A 99 2.65 4.38 -1.90
CA VAL A 99 3.53 5.09 -2.85
C VAL A 99 4.98 4.82 -2.51
N GLU A 100 5.69 4.17 -3.43
CA GLU A 100 7.13 3.89 -3.35
C GLU A 100 7.79 4.43 -4.62
N ILE A 101 8.67 5.42 -4.47
CA ILE A 101 9.43 6.03 -5.57
C ILE A 101 10.90 6.00 -5.22
N MET A 102 11.69 5.30 -6.01
CA MET A 102 13.12 5.11 -5.76
C MET A 102 13.90 5.35 -7.06
N ARG A 103 14.66 6.45 -7.13
CA ARG A 103 15.51 6.74 -8.30
C ARG A 103 16.62 5.73 -8.46
N ASP A 104 17.17 5.28 -7.35
CA ASP A 104 18.26 4.30 -7.30
C ASP A 104 17.77 3.00 -6.67
N SER A 105 17.66 1.97 -7.52
CA SER A 105 17.24 0.63 -7.10
C SER A 105 18.26 -0.11 -6.24
N LYS A 106 19.52 0.35 -6.19
CA LYS A 106 20.57 -0.28 -5.41
C LYS A 106 20.36 -0.11 -3.91
N TYR A 107 20.00 1.09 -3.49
CA TYR A 107 19.86 1.43 -2.08
C TYR A 107 18.42 1.37 -1.56
N LEU A 108 17.45 1.34 -2.45
CA LEU A 108 16.01 1.30 -2.13
C LEU A 108 15.54 2.46 -1.25
N LEU A 109 16.23 3.61 -1.33
CA LEU A 109 15.87 4.81 -0.60
C LEU A 109 14.80 5.60 -1.35
N PRO A 110 13.77 6.11 -0.64
CA PRO A 110 12.70 6.86 -1.26
C PRO A 110 13.15 8.25 -1.70
N ASP A 111 12.54 8.74 -2.78
CA ASP A 111 12.63 10.13 -3.21
C ASP A 111 11.48 10.93 -2.60
N ASN A 112 11.76 11.69 -1.55
CA ASN A 112 10.73 12.43 -0.81
C ASN A 112 10.01 13.47 -1.67
N GLN A 113 10.71 14.18 -2.58
CA GLN A 113 10.11 15.22 -3.42
C GLN A 113 9.13 14.63 -4.43
N GLU A 114 9.52 13.55 -5.09
CA GLU A 114 8.64 12.85 -6.02
C GLU A 114 7.47 12.16 -5.30
N THR A 115 7.71 11.69 -4.06
CA THR A 115 6.66 11.08 -3.23
C THR A 115 5.60 12.11 -2.83
N ILE A 116 5.98 13.34 -2.44
CA ILE A 116 5.04 14.43 -2.15
C ILE A 116 4.19 14.75 -3.38
N LYS A 117 4.80 14.93 -4.55
CA LYS A 117 4.08 15.22 -5.81
C LYS A 117 3.06 14.12 -6.15
N ALA A 118 3.48 12.86 -6.05
CA ALA A 118 2.58 11.74 -6.34
C ALA A 118 1.44 11.65 -5.33
N THR A 119 1.72 11.91 -4.05
CA THR A 119 0.73 11.91 -2.97
C THR A 119 -0.35 12.95 -3.23
N GLU A 120 0.02 14.19 -3.55
CA GLU A 120 -0.92 15.27 -3.83
C GLU A 120 -1.88 14.92 -4.97
N VAL A 121 -1.35 14.42 -6.09
CA VAL A 121 -2.16 14.06 -7.25
C VAL A 121 -3.11 12.90 -6.91
N LEU A 122 -2.59 11.85 -6.28
CA LEU A 122 -3.38 10.66 -5.97
C LEU A 122 -4.45 10.92 -4.89
N ALA A 123 -4.12 11.71 -3.86
CA ALA A 123 -5.09 12.11 -2.84
C ALA A 123 -6.24 12.93 -3.44
N ASN A 124 -5.94 13.86 -4.35
CA ASN A 124 -6.95 14.63 -5.09
C ASN A 124 -7.81 13.75 -6.00
N GLU A 125 -7.33 12.59 -6.40
CA GLU A 125 -8.09 11.59 -7.16
C GLU A 125 -8.88 10.60 -6.27
N GLY A 126 -8.90 10.82 -4.95
CA GLY A 126 -9.62 10.01 -3.99
C GLY A 126 -8.92 8.70 -3.61
N PHE A 127 -7.58 8.61 -3.76
CA PHE A 127 -6.83 7.51 -3.20
C PHE A 127 -6.58 7.70 -1.70
N VAL A 128 -6.55 6.60 -0.96
CA VAL A 128 -6.00 6.52 0.39
C VAL A 128 -4.50 6.27 0.25
N VAL A 129 -3.72 7.35 0.34
CA VAL A 129 -2.29 7.32 0.02
C VAL A 129 -1.46 7.08 1.27
N MET A 130 -0.67 6.00 1.26
CA MET A 130 0.31 5.66 2.29
C MET A 130 1.72 5.80 1.71
N PRO A 131 2.41 6.92 1.96
CA PRO A 131 3.70 7.18 1.33
C PRO A 131 4.85 6.48 2.04
N TYR A 132 5.81 5.95 1.26
CA TYR A 132 7.13 5.54 1.75
C TYR A 132 8.09 6.70 1.63
N MET A 133 8.58 7.20 2.77
CA MET A 133 9.43 8.38 2.85
C MET A 133 10.75 8.11 3.58
N TYR A 134 11.78 8.87 3.27
CA TYR A 134 12.96 8.96 4.13
C TYR A 134 12.59 9.80 5.37
N PRO A 135 12.92 9.35 6.60
CA PRO A 135 12.45 9.98 7.83
C PRO A 135 12.92 11.44 7.97
N ASP A 136 12.02 12.36 7.80
CA ASP A 136 12.19 13.81 7.99
C ASP A 136 10.87 14.43 8.44
N LEU A 137 10.90 15.23 9.51
CA LEU A 137 9.69 15.82 10.08
C LEU A 137 9.00 16.81 9.13
N ASN A 138 9.78 17.60 8.38
CA ASN A 138 9.21 18.57 7.44
C ASN A 138 8.57 17.84 6.26
N VAL A 139 9.24 16.82 5.74
CA VAL A 139 8.67 15.95 4.68
C VAL A 139 7.38 15.27 5.15
N ALA A 140 7.32 14.81 6.41
CA ALA A 140 6.10 14.23 6.95
C ALA A 140 4.93 15.22 7.00
N ARG A 141 5.22 16.49 7.35
CA ARG A 141 4.23 17.58 7.31
C ARG A 141 3.77 17.89 5.90
N ASP A 142 4.71 17.96 4.95
CA ASP A 142 4.41 18.22 3.54
C ASP A 142 3.53 17.08 2.96
N LEU A 143 3.82 15.83 3.30
CA LEU A 143 3.01 14.69 2.90
C LEU A 143 1.60 14.72 3.52
N ALA A 144 1.49 15.08 4.81
CA ALA A 144 0.18 15.26 5.45
C ALA A 144 -0.63 16.38 4.76
N ASN A 145 0.01 17.51 4.43
CA ASN A 145 -0.62 18.59 3.70
C ASN A 145 -1.00 18.22 2.27
N ALA A 146 -0.23 17.30 1.64
CA ALA A 146 -0.53 16.74 0.32
C ALA A 146 -1.68 15.71 0.35
N GLY A 147 -2.19 15.36 1.53
CA GLY A 147 -3.33 14.45 1.69
C GLY A 147 -2.96 13.00 1.94
N ALA A 148 -1.77 12.71 2.50
CA ALA A 148 -1.45 11.37 2.99
C ALA A 148 -2.43 10.96 4.11
N ALA A 149 -2.78 9.66 4.13
CA ALA A 149 -3.70 9.07 5.08
C ALA A 149 -3.03 8.68 6.42
#